data_e8451cda13736fd32c1ffb8d057f9af4
#
_entry.id   e8451cda13736fd32c1ffb8d057f9af4
#
_cell.length_a   1.000
_cell.length_b   1.000
_cell.length_c   1.000
_cell.angle_alpha   90.00
_cell.angle_beta   90.00
_cell.angle_gamma   90.00
#
_symmetry.space_group_name_H-M   'P 1'
#
loop_
_entity.id
_entity.type
_entity.pdbx_description
1 polymer ?
#
loop_
_entity_poly.entity_id
_entity_poly.type
_entity_poly.pdbx_seq_one_letter_code
_entity_poly.pdbx_strand_id
1 'polypeptide(L)'
;MNERLANEKISKLLLSLAIPSILAQMVTLLYNLVDRIYIGRMEDGALAIAGIGLCSAIITIITAFTNLFGRGGAPLASISLGADENDQANKIISNCFSSLVLSSIVIMIVLYIFGEEILLLFGASANTLSYAKDYLNIYLLGTIFVQLSVGMNYFINCQGYAKFGMLTLVTVSYTHLTLPTILLV
;
A
#
# COMPACT_ATOMS: atom_id res chain seq x y z
N MET A 1 -23.46 -6.31 10.72
CA MET A 1 -22.20 -6.57 11.47
C MET A 1 -21.98 -8.08 11.52
N ASN A 2 -20.74 -8.55 11.44
CA ASN A 2 -20.46 -10.00 11.49
C ASN A 2 -20.72 -10.48 12.92
N GLU A 3 -21.70 -11.38 13.12
CA GLU A 3 -22.10 -11.90 14.45
C GLU A 3 -20.92 -12.47 15.27
N ARG A 4 -19.85 -12.89 14.58
CA ARG A 4 -18.62 -13.36 15.22
C ARG A 4 -17.90 -12.25 15.99
N LEU A 5 -17.92 -10.99 15.47
CA LEU A 5 -17.28 -9.85 16.13
C LEU A 5 -17.98 -9.47 17.46
N ALA A 6 -19.30 -9.75 17.57
CA ALA A 6 -20.09 -9.45 18.76
C ALA A 6 -20.01 -10.54 19.84
N ASN A 7 -19.87 -11.82 19.46
CA ASN A 7 -20.12 -12.96 20.36
C ASN A 7 -18.89 -13.84 20.65
N GLU A 8 -17.80 -13.73 19.87
CA GLU A 8 -16.58 -14.54 20.13
C GLU A 8 -15.72 -13.94 21.27
N LYS A 9 -14.98 -14.83 21.96
CA LYS A 9 -14.01 -14.40 22.96
C LYS A 9 -12.94 -13.52 22.31
N ILE A 10 -12.61 -12.40 22.94
CA ILE A 10 -11.68 -11.37 22.42
C ILE A 10 -10.34 -11.98 21.99
N SER A 11 -9.76 -12.89 22.78
CA SER A 11 -8.48 -13.54 22.44
C SER A 11 -8.56 -14.36 21.14
N LYS A 12 -9.66 -15.11 20.93
CA LYS A 12 -9.85 -15.90 19.70
C LYS A 12 -10.09 -15.00 18.48
N LEU A 13 -10.87 -13.94 18.70
CA LEU A 13 -11.13 -12.94 17.66
C LEU A 13 -9.83 -12.23 17.24
N LEU A 14 -9.03 -11.80 18.22
CA LEU A 14 -7.74 -11.12 17.97
C LEU A 14 -6.81 -12.02 17.16
N LEU A 15 -6.64 -13.28 17.53
CA LEU A 15 -5.81 -14.22 16.76
C LEU A 15 -6.36 -14.47 15.35
N SER A 16 -7.67 -14.58 15.19
CA SER A 16 -8.29 -14.84 13.88
C SER A 16 -8.13 -13.67 12.90
N LEU A 17 -7.95 -12.44 13.40
CA LEU A 17 -7.70 -11.24 12.59
C LEU A 17 -6.19 -10.97 12.44
N ALA A 18 -5.41 -11.19 13.49
CA ALA A 18 -3.97 -10.91 13.49
C ALA A 18 -3.19 -11.88 12.60
N ILE A 19 -3.47 -13.18 12.67
CA ILE A 19 -2.72 -14.19 11.90
C ILE A 19 -2.78 -13.92 10.38
N PRO A 20 -3.96 -13.75 9.75
CA PRO A 20 -4.01 -13.41 8.33
C PRO A 20 -3.27 -12.12 7.98
N SER A 21 -3.38 -11.10 8.83
CA SER A 21 -2.72 -9.80 8.60
C SER A 21 -1.19 -9.92 8.69
N ILE A 22 -0.68 -10.71 9.65
CA ILE A 22 0.76 -10.97 9.79
C ILE A 22 1.28 -11.77 8.59
N LEU A 23 0.56 -12.81 8.16
CA LEU A 23 0.94 -13.61 6.99
C LEU A 23 0.97 -12.75 5.72
N ALA A 24 -0.02 -11.91 5.51
CA ALA A 24 -0.04 -10.97 4.39
C ALA A 24 1.18 -10.04 4.41
N GLN A 25 1.54 -9.51 5.58
CA GLN A 25 2.71 -8.64 5.73
C GLN A 25 4.02 -9.38 5.48
N MET A 26 4.14 -10.64 5.93
CA MET A 26 5.31 -11.47 5.64
C MET A 26 5.46 -11.74 4.14
N VAL A 27 4.37 -12.05 3.44
CA VAL A 27 4.39 -12.24 1.97
C VAL A 27 4.85 -10.96 1.27
N THR A 28 4.36 -9.81 1.69
CA THR A 28 4.76 -8.51 1.14
C THR A 28 6.26 -8.23 1.37
N LEU A 29 6.78 -8.53 2.56
CA LEU A 29 8.21 -8.38 2.87
C LEU A 29 9.08 -9.31 2.01
N LEU A 30 8.68 -10.59 1.86
CA LEU A 30 9.38 -11.55 1.01
C LEU A 30 9.37 -11.11 -0.45
N TYR A 31 8.23 -10.63 -0.95
CA TYR A 31 8.11 -10.07 -2.29
C TYR A 31 9.13 -8.92 -2.51
N ASN A 32 9.14 -7.93 -1.61
CA ASN A 32 10.06 -6.80 -1.70
C ASN A 32 11.54 -7.24 -1.64
N LEU A 33 11.85 -8.27 -0.86
CA LEU A 33 13.21 -8.82 -0.77
C LEU A 33 13.64 -9.47 -2.09
N VAL A 34 12.77 -10.31 -2.65
CA VAL A 34 13.02 -11.00 -3.92
C VAL A 34 13.20 -9.99 -5.05
N ASP A 35 12.32 -8.99 -5.13
CA ASP A 35 12.39 -7.92 -6.13
C ASP A 35 13.76 -7.19 -6.09
N ARG A 36 14.23 -6.83 -4.89
CA ARG A 36 15.56 -6.20 -4.73
C ARG A 36 16.72 -7.12 -5.11
N ILE A 37 16.61 -8.43 -4.90
CA ILE A 37 17.63 -9.39 -5.33
C ILE A 37 17.70 -9.45 -6.86
N TYR A 38 16.56 -9.43 -7.56
CA TYR A 38 16.53 -9.41 -9.02
C TYR A 38 17.15 -8.13 -9.58
N ILE A 39 16.74 -6.97 -9.07
CA ILE A 39 17.28 -5.67 -9.50
C ILE A 39 18.78 -5.59 -9.25
N GLY A 40 19.27 -6.11 -8.13
CA GLY A 40 20.70 -6.14 -7.80
C GLY A 40 21.56 -6.99 -8.72
N ARG A 41 20.96 -7.88 -9.52
CA ARG A 41 21.66 -8.73 -10.51
C ARG A 41 21.68 -8.15 -11.92
N MET A 42 21.03 -7.01 -12.15
CA MET A 42 21.08 -6.29 -13.43
C MET A 42 22.48 -5.68 -13.65
N GLU A 43 22.82 -5.34 -14.89
CA GLU A 43 24.13 -4.81 -15.27
C GLU A 43 24.52 -3.57 -14.45
N ASP A 44 23.56 -2.66 -14.19
CA ASP A 44 23.72 -1.48 -13.33
C ASP A 44 22.98 -1.61 -11.99
N GLY A 45 22.86 -2.82 -11.45
CA GLY A 45 22.04 -3.13 -10.29
C GLY A 45 22.32 -2.27 -9.06
N ALA A 46 23.57 -1.90 -8.81
CA ALA A 46 23.93 -1.03 -7.69
C ALA A 46 23.33 0.38 -7.83
N LEU A 47 23.36 0.96 -9.02
CA LEU A 47 22.79 2.27 -9.31
C LEU A 47 21.26 2.23 -9.28
N ALA A 48 20.67 1.16 -9.82
CA ALA A 48 19.23 0.94 -9.79
C ALA A 48 18.70 0.80 -8.35
N ILE A 49 19.37 0.00 -7.49
CA ILE A 49 19.00 -0.14 -6.07
C ILE A 49 19.15 1.20 -5.34
N ALA A 50 20.21 1.96 -5.60
CA ALA A 50 20.39 3.27 -5.01
C ALA A 50 19.26 4.24 -5.44
N GLY A 51 18.88 4.24 -6.72
CA GLY A 51 17.76 5.04 -7.24
C GLY A 51 16.43 4.67 -6.58
N ILE A 52 16.11 3.37 -6.47
CA ILE A 52 14.91 2.90 -5.78
C ILE A 52 14.93 3.26 -4.29
N GLY A 53 16.12 3.21 -3.67
CA GLY A 53 16.32 3.63 -2.28
C GLY A 53 15.90 5.09 -2.05
N LEU A 54 16.25 5.99 -2.98
CA LEU A 54 15.83 7.40 -2.94
C LEU A 54 14.30 7.54 -3.10
N CYS A 55 13.70 6.78 -4.02
CA CYS A 55 12.26 6.77 -4.20
C CYS A 55 11.51 6.25 -2.96
N SER A 56 12.13 5.42 -2.12
CA SER A 56 11.49 4.85 -0.93
C SER A 56 11.04 5.92 0.07
N ALA A 57 11.75 7.04 0.18
CA ALA A 57 11.36 8.18 1.00
C ALA A 57 10.06 8.83 0.47
N ILE A 58 9.97 9.01 -0.84
CA ILE A 58 8.77 9.55 -1.50
C ILE A 58 7.59 8.56 -1.32
N ILE A 59 7.82 7.28 -1.53
CA ILE A 59 6.81 6.22 -1.33
C ILE A 59 6.32 6.21 0.11
N THR A 60 7.19 6.46 1.08
CA THR A 60 6.81 6.56 2.49
C THR A 60 5.87 7.73 2.73
N ILE A 61 6.09 8.89 2.09
CA ILE A 61 5.18 10.04 2.16
C ILE A 61 3.82 9.68 1.54
N ILE A 62 3.79 9.06 0.36
CA ILE A 62 2.55 8.59 -0.28
C ILE A 62 1.78 7.64 0.65
N THR A 63 2.50 6.69 1.27
CA THR A 63 1.92 5.72 2.21
C THR A 63 1.40 6.38 3.49
N ALA A 64 2.02 7.49 3.94
CA ALA A 64 1.53 8.24 5.10
C ALA A 64 0.13 8.80 4.86
N PHE A 65 -0.16 9.33 3.66
CA PHE A 65 -1.52 9.78 3.29
C PHE A 65 -2.50 8.61 3.22
N THR A 66 -2.09 7.47 2.67
CA THR A 66 -2.90 6.25 2.66
C THR A 66 -3.26 5.79 4.08
N ASN A 67 -2.28 5.83 4.99
CA ASN A 67 -2.49 5.47 6.39
C ASN A 67 -3.37 6.50 7.12
N LEU A 68 -3.25 7.78 6.82
CA LEU A 68 -4.07 8.83 7.41
C LEU A 68 -5.56 8.56 7.20
N PHE A 69 -5.97 8.28 5.97
CA PHE A 69 -7.37 8.04 5.64
C PHE A 69 -7.81 6.60 5.89
N GLY A 70 -6.96 5.61 5.55
CA GLY A 70 -7.29 4.19 5.72
C GLY A 70 -7.28 3.77 7.19
N ARG A 71 -6.13 3.91 7.87
CA ARG A 71 -6.01 3.54 9.29
C ARG A 71 -6.74 4.48 10.23
N GLY A 72 -6.84 5.78 9.88
CA GLY A 72 -7.59 6.75 10.68
C GLY A 72 -9.11 6.54 10.56
N GLY A 73 -9.60 6.26 9.36
CA GLY A 73 -11.05 6.08 9.11
C GLY A 73 -11.59 4.72 9.51
N ALA A 74 -10.80 3.64 9.37
CA ALA A 74 -11.29 2.29 9.63
C ALA A 74 -11.79 2.06 11.07
N PRO A 75 -11.11 2.52 12.15
CA PRO A 75 -11.64 2.40 13.50
C PRO A 75 -12.95 3.18 13.70
N LEU A 76 -13.06 4.37 13.11
CA LEU A 76 -14.30 5.18 13.22
C LEU A 76 -15.47 4.46 12.54
N ALA A 77 -15.26 3.91 11.35
CA ALA A 77 -16.26 3.09 10.66
C ALA A 77 -16.63 1.85 11.48
N SER A 78 -15.65 1.20 12.12
CA SER A 78 -15.87 0.06 13.01
C SER A 78 -16.76 0.38 14.21
N ILE A 79 -16.52 1.53 14.84
CA ILE A 79 -17.34 2.01 15.98
C ILE A 79 -18.79 2.25 15.54
N SER A 80 -18.98 2.95 14.42
CA SER A 80 -20.33 3.20 13.88
C SER A 80 -21.06 1.91 13.49
N LEU A 81 -20.35 0.94 12.89
CA LEU A 81 -20.89 -0.39 12.60
C LEU A 81 -21.27 -1.15 13.88
N GLY A 82 -20.47 -1.00 14.95
CA GLY A 82 -20.73 -1.60 16.25
C GLY A 82 -21.95 -1.02 16.95
N ALA A 83 -22.22 0.26 16.72
CA ALA A 83 -23.41 0.98 17.22
C ALA A 83 -24.67 0.79 16.35
N ASP A 84 -24.59 -0.02 15.28
CA ASP A 84 -25.63 -0.21 14.26
C ASP A 84 -25.99 1.06 13.47
N GLU A 85 -25.08 2.05 13.46
CA GLU A 85 -25.18 3.31 12.72
C GLU A 85 -24.64 3.15 11.30
N ASN A 86 -25.29 2.31 10.48
CA ASN A 86 -24.82 1.93 9.15
C ASN A 86 -24.67 3.13 8.21
N ASP A 87 -25.56 4.11 8.29
CA ASP A 87 -25.51 5.33 7.47
C ASP A 87 -24.27 6.17 7.79
N GLN A 88 -23.90 6.27 9.06
CA GLN A 88 -22.72 6.99 9.49
C GLN A 88 -21.44 6.24 9.07
N ALA A 89 -21.40 4.93 9.22
CA ALA A 89 -20.30 4.10 8.75
C ALA A 89 -20.07 4.27 7.24
N ASN A 90 -21.15 4.23 6.44
CA ASN A 90 -21.07 4.42 4.98
C ASN A 90 -20.56 5.82 4.62
N LYS A 91 -20.96 6.88 5.33
CA LYS A 91 -20.46 8.23 5.13
C LYS A 91 -18.95 8.31 5.42
N ILE A 92 -18.47 7.69 6.50
CA ILE A 92 -17.05 7.65 6.86
C ILE A 92 -16.26 6.96 5.74
N ILE A 93 -16.71 5.77 5.30
CA ILE A 93 -16.04 5.01 4.24
C ILE A 93 -15.99 5.81 2.93
N SER A 94 -17.11 6.41 2.53
CA SER A 94 -17.21 7.22 1.31
C SER A 94 -16.31 8.46 1.35
N ASN A 95 -16.25 9.15 2.49
CA ASN A 95 -15.39 10.30 2.68
C ASN A 95 -13.91 9.92 2.63
N CYS A 96 -13.54 8.80 3.27
CA CYS A 96 -12.17 8.29 3.21
C CYS A 96 -11.79 7.86 1.79
N PHE A 97 -12.69 7.20 1.06
CA PHE A 97 -12.48 6.84 -0.34
C PHE A 97 -12.24 8.09 -1.21
N SER A 98 -13.12 9.09 -1.09
CA SER A 98 -12.98 10.35 -1.84
C SER A 98 -11.68 11.09 -1.48
N SER A 99 -11.30 11.09 -0.20
CA SER A 99 -10.06 11.71 0.28
C SER A 99 -8.81 10.96 -0.24
N LEU A 100 -8.85 9.63 -0.33
CA LEU A 100 -7.79 8.83 -0.94
C LEU A 100 -7.63 9.14 -2.43
N VAL A 101 -8.74 9.24 -3.17
CA VAL A 101 -8.71 9.62 -4.59
C VAL A 101 -8.14 11.03 -4.76
N LEU A 102 -8.65 12.00 -4.00
CA LEU A 102 -8.21 13.39 -4.09
C LEU A 102 -6.73 13.53 -3.73
N SER A 103 -6.31 12.93 -2.62
CA SER A 103 -4.90 12.98 -2.19
C SER A 103 -3.96 12.31 -3.19
N SER A 104 -4.36 11.18 -3.79
CA SER A 104 -3.55 10.51 -4.80
C SER A 104 -3.35 11.37 -6.04
N ILE A 105 -4.41 12.06 -6.51
CA ILE A 105 -4.33 12.96 -7.65
C ILE A 105 -3.42 14.14 -7.34
N VAL A 106 -3.60 14.79 -6.18
CA VAL A 106 -2.77 15.92 -5.77
C VAL A 106 -1.30 15.51 -5.66
N ILE A 107 -1.00 14.41 -4.98
CA ILE A 107 0.36 13.89 -4.82
C ILE A 107 0.96 13.57 -6.19
N MET A 108 0.21 12.92 -7.08
CA MET A 108 0.66 12.56 -8.42
C MET A 108 1.04 13.82 -9.22
N ILE A 109 0.20 14.86 -9.20
CA ILE A 109 0.49 16.13 -9.89
C ILE A 109 1.74 16.80 -9.30
N VAL A 110 1.82 16.91 -7.97
CA VAL A 110 2.97 17.53 -7.29
C VAL A 110 4.27 16.81 -7.61
N LEU A 111 4.27 15.47 -7.52
CA LEU A 111 5.47 14.67 -7.78
C LEU A 111 5.81 14.59 -9.27
N TYR A 112 4.83 14.72 -10.17
CA TYR A 112 5.11 14.81 -11.60
C TYR A 112 5.79 16.12 -11.98
N ILE A 113 5.44 17.23 -11.31
CA ILE A 113 6.02 18.55 -11.55
C ILE A 113 7.37 18.71 -10.84
N PHE A 114 7.45 18.33 -9.56
CA PHE A 114 8.59 18.59 -8.68
C PHE A 114 9.40 17.35 -8.32
N GLY A 115 9.12 16.19 -8.94
CA GLY A 115 9.73 14.92 -8.56
C GLY A 115 11.26 14.90 -8.73
N GLU A 116 11.78 15.57 -9.75
CA GLU A 116 13.22 15.66 -9.99
C GLU A 116 13.92 16.49 -8.90
N GLU A 117 13.37 17.65 -8.57
CA GLU A 117 13.88 18.53 -7.52
C GLU A 117 13.83 17.84 -6.14
N ILE A 118 12.76 17.11 -5.88
CA ILE A 118 12.60 16.34 -4.64
C ILE A 118 13.64 15.21 -4.57
N LEU A 119 13.87 14.47 -5.67
CA LEU A 119 14.91 13.45 -5.73
C LEU A 119 16.30 14.02 -5.49
N LEU A 120 16.62 15.16 -6.08
CA LEU A 120 17.89 15.88 -5.85
C LEU A 120 18.02 16.31 -4.38
N LEU A 121 16.94 16.81 -3.77
CA LEU A 121 16.91 17.18 -2.35
C LEU A 121 17.16 15.97 -1.45
N PHE A 122 16.69 14.78 -1.82
CA PHE A 122 16.96 13.53 -1.10
C PHE A 122 18.33 12.92 -1.40
N GLY A 123 19.17 13.59 -2.20
CA GLY A 123 20.56 13.21 -2.44
C GLY A 123 20.77 12.37 -3.69
N ALA A 124 19.89 12.48 -4.70
CA ALA A 124 20.14 11.86 -5.99
C ALA A 124 21.41 12.44 -6.64
N SER A 125 22.33 11.58 -7.06
CA SER A 125 23.49 11.95 -7.85
C SER A 125 23.16 11.94 -9.34
N ALA A 126 24.01 12.54 -10.17
CA ALA A 126 23.84 12.54 -11.63
C ALA A 126 23.68 11.11 -12.20
N ASN A 127 24.33 10.12 -11.58
CA ASN A 127 24.31 8.73 -12.03
C ASN A 127 23.07 7.96 -11.56
N THR A 128 22.46 8.34 -10.42
CA THR A 128 21.29 7.65 -9.85
C THR A 128 19.97 8.33 -10.22
N LEU A 129 20.00 9.59 -10.64
CA LEU A 129 18.82 10.40 -10.91
C LEU A 129 17.96 9.82 -12.03
N SER A 130 18.57 9.35 -13.12
CA SER A 130 17.84 8.76 -14.25
C SER A 130 17.05 7.52 -13.79
N TYR A 131 17.69 6.59 -13.09
CA TYR A 131 17.05 5.38 -12.58
C TYR A 131 15.93 5.70 -11.58
N ALA A 132 16.17 6.65 -10.68
CA ALA A 132 15.17 7.10 -9.71
C ALA A 132 13.96 7.74 -10.38
N LYS A 133 14.18 8.59 -11.39
CA LYS A 133 13.12 9.29 -12.14
C LYS A 133 12.27 8.31 -12.95
N ASP A 134 12.88 7.38 -13.66
CA ASP A 134 12.17 6.38 -14.45
C ASP A 134 11.30 5.49 -13.55
N TYR A 135 11.84 5.02 -12.43
CA TYR A 135 11.10 4.26 -11.44
C TYR A 135 9.94 5.08 -10.85
N LEU A 136 10.20 6.33 -10.44
CA LEU A 136 9.18 7.21 -9.85
C LEU A 136 8.04 7.47 -10.84
N ASN A 137 8.33 7.76 -12.11
CA ASN A 137 7.31 8.01 -13.12
C ASN A 137 6.37 6.83 -13.31
N ILE A 138 6.92 5.60 -13.38
CA ILE A 138 6.11 4.38 -13.48
C ILE A 138 5.28 4.19 -12.21
N TYR A 139 5.88 4.38 -11.04
CA TYR A 139 5.18 4.24 -9.76
C TYR A 139 4.02 5.24 -9.62
N LEU A 140 4.21 6.49 -10.08
CA LEU A 140 3.18 7.53 -10.02
C LEU A 140 1.93 7.17 -10.81
N LEU A 141 2.06 6.52 -11.97
CA LEU A 141 0.90 6.05 -12.76
C LEU A 141 0.05 5.03 -11.99
N GLY A 142 0.69 4.22 -11.15
CA GLY A 142 0.02 3.24 -10.30
C GLY A 142 -0.48 3.77 -8.95
N THR A 143 -0.05 4.98 -8.54
CA THR A 143 -0.24 5.49 -7.17
C THR A 143 -1.71 5.51 -6.73
N ILE A 144 -2.63 5.92 -7.61
CA ILE A 144 -4.07 5.96 -7.28
C ILE A 144 -4.60 4.55 -6.94
N PHE A 145 -4.21 3.54 -7.74
CA PHE A 145 -4.64 2.16 -7.52
C PHE A 145 -4.02 1.58 -6.24
N VAL A 146 -2.76 1.88 -5.98
CA VAL A 146 -2.05 1.44 -4.77
C VAL A 146 -2.69 2.08 -3.54
N GLN A 147 -2.92 3.39 -3.52
CA GLN A 147 -3.55 4.08 -2.39
C GLN A 147 -4.96 3.57 -2.12
N LEU A 148 -5.77 3.36 -3.16
CA LEU A 148 -7.12 2.83 -3.01
C LEU A 148 -7.09 1.39 -2.52
N SER A 149 -6.26 0.54 -3.11
CA SER A 149 -6.17 -0.88 -2.73
C SER A 149 -5.74 -1.03 -1.27
N VAL A 150 -4.66 -0.37 -0.87
CA VAL A 150 -4.15 -0.45 0.51
C VAL A 150 -5.09 0.27 1.49
N GLY A 151 -5.56 1.47 1.15
CA GLY A 151 -6.44 2.26 2.01
C GLY A 151 -7.77 1.58 2.28
N MET A 152 -8.41 1.01 1.24
CA MET A 152 -9.69 0.32 1.40
C MET A 152 -9.54 -1.06 2.06
N ASN A 153 -8.38 -1.69 1.98
CA ASN A 153 -8.11 -2.95 2.68
C ASN A 153 -8.29 -2.82 4.20
N TYR A 154 -7.97 -1.65 4.79
CA TYR A 154 -8.21 -1.40 6.22
C TYR A 154 -9.71 -1.48 6.57
N PHE A 155 -10.60 -1.01 5.69
CA PHE A 155 -12.04 -1.08 5.89
C PHE A 155 -12.59 -2.50 5.73
N ILE A 156 -12.01 -3.31 4.84
CA ILE A 156 -12.33 -4.74 4.72
C ILE A 156 -11.95 -5.47 6.01
N ASN A 157 -10.77 -5.19 6.54
CA ASN A 157 -10.28 -5.81 7.77
C ASN A 157 -11.11 -5.40 8.99
N CYS A 158 -11.53 -4.13 9.11
CA CYS A 158 -12.34 -3.65 10.24
C CYS A 158 -13.76 -4.23 10.25
N GLN A 159 -14.27 -4.68 9.12
CA GLN A 159 -15.54 -5.40 9.02
C GLN A 159 -15.42 -6.90 9.40
N GLY A 160 -14.22 -7.36 9.79
CA GLY A 160 -13.96 -8.75 10.18
C GLY A 160 -13.58 -9.68 9.03
N TYR A 161 -13.37 -9.14 7.82
CA TYR A 161 -13.01 -9.91 6.62
C TYR A 161 -11.49 -9.98 6.38
N ALA A 162 -10.68 -10.07 7.43
CA ALA A 162 -9.21 -10.08 7.34
C ALA A 162 -8.66 -11.18 6.40
N LYS A 163 -9.34 -12.33 6.27
CA LYS A 163 -8.96 -13.38 5.32
C LYS A 163 -9.06 -12.93 3.87
N PHE A 164 -10.09 -12.15 3.52
CA PHE A 164 -10.22 -11.58 2.17
C PHE A 164 -9.16 -10.51 1.92
N GLY A 165 -8.88 -9.64 2.91
CA GLY A 165 -7.80 -8.67 2.85
C GLY A 165 -6.42 -9.34 2.64
N MET A 166 -6.16 -10.45 3.33
CA MET A 166 -4.95 -11.26 3.11
C MET A 166 -4.91 -11.85 1.69
N LEU A 167 -6.02 -12.44 1.23
CA LEU A 167 -6.07 -13.10 -0.07
C LEU A 167 -5.78 -12.11 -1.22
N THR A 168 -6.32 -10.90 -1.15
CA THR A 168 -6.03 -9.86 -2.16
C THR A 168 -4.55 -9.50 -2.21
N LEU A 169 -3.89 -9.32 -1.04
CA LEU A 169 -2.46 -9.02 -0.99
C LEU A 169 -1.60 -10.17 -1.49
N VAL A 170 -1.93 -11.42 -1.13
CA VAL A 170 -1.21 -12.61 -1.60
C VAL A 170 -1.35 -12.78 -3.11
N THR A 171 -2.56 -12.58 -3.66
CA THR A 171 -2.80 -12.67 -5.10
C THR A 171 -2.00 -11.63 -5.87
N VAL A 172 -1.98 -10.38 -5.39
CA VAL A 172 -1.18 -9.31 -6.01
C VAL A 172 0.31 -9.65 -5.96
N SER A 173 0.82 -10.08 -4.81
CA SER A 173 2.23 -10.47 -4.68
C SER A 173 2.60 -11.64 -5.60
N TYR A 174 1.71 -12.63 -5.72
CA TYR A 174 1.92 -13.77 -6.61
C TYR A 174 1.97 -13.35 -8.09
N THR A 175 1.05 -12.52 -8.55
CA THR A 175 1.03 -12.03 -9.93
C THR A 175 2.27 -11.20 -10.25
N HIS A 176 2.74 -10.36 -9.34
CA HIS A 176 3.96 -9.57 -9.51
C HIS A 176 5.23 -10.44 -9.55
N LEU A 177 5.29 -11.53 -8.79
CA LEU A 177 6.43 -12.46 -8.85
C LEU A 177 6.44 -13.31 -10.12
N THR A 178 5.26 -13.69 -10.64
CA THR A 178 5.16 -14.60 -11.80
C THR A 178 5.29 -13.88 -13.14
N LEU A 179 4.83 -12.64 -13.24
CA LEU A 179 4.91 -11.85 -14.48
C LEU A 179 6.35 -11.69 -15.01
N PRO A 180 7.35 -11.28 -14.21
CA PRO A 180 8.74 -11.19 -14.68
C PRO A 180 9.34 -12.54 -15.08
N THR A 181 8.98 -13.62 -14.36
CA THR A 181 9.50 -14.96 -14.68
C THR A 181 8.92 -15.53 -15.97
N ILE A 182 7.69 -15.17 -16.34
CA ILE A 182 7.06 -15.57 -17.61
C ILE A 182 7.63 -14.77 -18.80
N LEU A 183 8.01 -13.51 -18.58
CA LEU A 183 8.58 -12.66 -19.64
C LEU A 183 10.08 -12.91 -19.88
N LEU A 184 10.76 -13.62 -18.98
CA LEU A 184 12.20 -13.97 -19.08
C LEU A 184 12.45 -15.39 -19.61
N VAL A 185 11.39 -16.15 -19.95
CA VAL A 185 11.42 -17.43 -20.66
C VAL A 185 10.95 -17.26 -22.10
#